data_9c4caf0dd9948f0f087cf7eeccf5c4c5
#
_entry.id   9c4caf0dd9948f0f087cf7eeccf5c4c5
#
_cell.length_a   1.000
_cell.length_b   1.000
_cell.length_c   1.000
_cell.angle_alpha   90.00
_cell.angle_beta   90.00
_cell.angle_gamma   90.00
#
_symmetry.space_group_name_H-M   'P 1'
#
loop_
_entity.id
_entity.type
_entity.pdbx_description
1 polymer ?
#
loop_
_entity_poly.entity_id
_entity_poly.type
_entity_poly.pdbx_seq_one_letter_code
_entity_poly.pdbx_strand_id
1 'polypeptide(L)'
;IELYAAGQLNDVQSLQMKTTRPVEELYFLPDDPWETNNLALNPKFAKNLQALRSLLIQWENETQDKGRNPESEAMYDSDMRAATQKLRQKNPDAFKQYQINIEIMKRWAREGK
;
A
#
# COMPACT_ATOMS: atom_id res chain seq x y z
N ILE A 1 -2.64 -0.23 -18.94
CA ILE A 1 -1.34 0.46 -19.17
C ILE A 1 -1.39 1.23 -20.48
N GLU A 2 -1.84 0.65 -21.59
CA GLU A 2 -1.87 1.31 -22.93
C GLU A 2 -2.73 2.59 -22.94
N LEU A 3 -3.95 2.55 -22.39
CA LEU A 3 -4.83 3.73 -22.33
C LEU A 3 -4.23 4.88 -21.51
N TYR A 4 -3.51 4.53 -20.41
CA TYR A 4 -2.80 5.53 -19.59
C TYR A 4 -1.66 6.18 -20.37
N ALA A 5 -0.84 5.37 -21.03
CA ALA A 5 0.26 5.86 -21.88
C ALA A 5 -0.24 6.72 -23.06
N ALA A 6 -1.43 6.44 -23.57
CA ALA A 6 -2.09 7.20 -24.64
C ALA A 6 -2.83 8.46 -24.12
N GLY A 7 -2.84 8.74 -22.80
CA GLY A 7 -3.57 9.88 -22.22
C GLY A 7 -5.10 9.78 -22.36
N GLN A 8 -5.64 8.58 -22.47
CA GLN A 8 -7.06 8.32 -22.71
C GLN A 8 -7.87 8.03 -21.42
N LEU A 9 -7.22 8.06 -20.26
CA LEU A 9 -7.90 7.93 -18.98
C LEU A 9 -8.32 9.31 -18.46
N ASN A 10 -9.50 9.38 -17.85
CA ASN A 10 -9.89 10.56 -17.07
C ASN A 10 -9.10 10.63 -15.74
N ASP A 11 -9.25 11.76 -15.01
CA ASP A 11 -8.49 12.00 -13.77
C ASP A 11 -8.69 10.90 -12.73
N VAL A 12 -9.94 10.45 -12.53
CA VAL A 12 -10.28 9.39 -11.56
C VAL A 12 -9.64 8.06 -11.96
N GLN A 13 -9.75 7.67 -13.22
CA GLN A 13 -9.13 6.44 -13.73
C GLN A 13 -7.60 6.50 -13.61
N SER A 14 -7.02 7.68 -13.81
CA SER A 14 -5.57 7.90 -13.73
C SER A 14 -5.03 7.78 -12.30
N LEU A 15 -5.88 7.93 -11.25
CA LEU A 15 -5.46 7.75 -9.85
C LEU A 15 -4.85 6.37 -9.61
N GLN A 16 -5.37 5.33 -10.25
CA GLN A 16 -4.88 3.95 -10.10
C GLN A 16 -3.51 3.71 -10.75
N MET A 17 -3.11 4.60 -11.66
CA MET A 17 -1.85 4.48 -12.41
C MET A 17 -0.71 5.33 -11.82
N LYS A 18 -0.98 6.10 -10.76
CA LYS A 18 0.06 6.89 -10.09
C LYS A 18 1.10 5.99 -9.45
N THR A 19 2.35 6.35 -9.61
CA THR A 19 3.50 5.61 -9.05
C THR A 19 3.61 5.76 -7.53
N THR A 20 3.03 6.83 -6.99
CA THR A 20 3.04 7.12 -5.54
C THR A 20 1.61 7.32 -5.05
N ARG A 21 1.34 6.80 -3.87
CA ARG A 21 0.10 7.06 -3.14
C ARG A 21 0.26 8.29 -2.24
N PRO A 22 -0.83 9.04 -1.96
CA PRO A 22 -0.81 10.05 -0.90
C PRO A 22 -0.46 9.40 0.44
N VAL A 23 0.25 10.15 1.30
CA VAL A 23 0.56 9.70 2.67
C VAL A 23 -0.71 9.57 3.51
N GLU A 24 -1.70 10.43 3.23
CA GLU A 24 -3.00 10.45 3.89
C GLU A 24 -4.09 10.75 2.89
N GLU A 25 -5.25 10.18 3.14
CA GLU A 25 -6.45 10.41 2.36
C GLU A 25 -7.61 10.74 3.29
N LEU A 26 -8.41 11.74 2.93
CA LEU A 26 -9.59 12.15 3.66
C LEU A 26 -10.71 12.39 2.66
N TYR A 27 -11.86 11.80 2.89
CA TYR A 27 -13.03 11.91 2.03
C TYR A 27 -14.27 12.30 2.83
N PHE A 28 -15.16 13.08 2.21
CA PHE A 28 -16.46 13.39 2.78
C PHE A 28 -17.54 12.57 2.04
N LEU A 29 -17.82 11.39 2.54
CA LEU A 29 -18.66 10.38 1.89
C LEU A 29 -20.07 10.86 1.47
N PRO A 30 -20.75 11.78 2.19
CA PRO A 30 -22.04 12.28 1.74
C PRO A 30 -22.01 12.97 0.37
N ASP A 31 -20.90 13.61 0.01
CA ASP A 31 -20.72 14.33 -1.25
C ASP A 31 -19.84 13.55 -2.25
N ASP A 32 -19.01 12.63 -1.75
CA ASP A 32 -18.05 11.84 -2.53
C ASP A 32 -18.05 10.37 -2.10
N PRO A 33 -19.14 9.63 -2.37
CA PRO A 33 -19.26 8.23 -1.96
C PRO A 33 -18.27 7.29 -2.66
N TRP A 34 -17.59 7.76 -3.71
CA TRP A 34 -16.61 6.98 -4.47
C TRP A 34 -15.16 7.31 -4.09
N GLU A 35 -14.94 8.19 -3.10
CA GLU A 35 -13.61 8.53 -2.61
C GLU A 35 -12.67 9.01 -3.72
N THR A 36 -13.16 9.90 -4.57
CA THR A 36 -12.42 10.40 -5.74
C THR A 36 -11.74 11.73 -5.51
N ASN A 37 -12.14 12.48 -4.47
CA ASN A 37 -11.64 13.81 -4.14
C ASN A 37 -10.98 13.82 -2.77
N ASN A 38 -9.65 13.61 -2.73
CA ASN A 38 -8.90 13.62 -1.47
C ASN A 38 -8.83 15.03 -0.86
N LEU A 39 -9.42 15.21 0.32
CA LEU A 39 -9.50 16.48 1.06
C LEU A 39 -8.35 16.65 2.07
N ALA A 40 -7.40 15.74 2.18
CA ALA A 40 -6.33 15.76 3.19
C ALA A 40 -5.50 17.06 3.14
N LEU A 41 -5.33 17.66 1.97
CA LEU A 41 -4.62 18.94 1.80
C LEU A 41 -5.53 20.17 1.82
N ASN A 42 -6.84 20.01 1.98
CA ASN A 42 -7.77 21.12 2.01
C ASN A 42 -7.82 21.78 3.40
N PRO A 43 -7.45 23.08 3.54
CA PRO A 43 -7.39 23.76 4.84
C PRO A 43 -8.71 23.76 5.62
N LYS A 44 -9.84 23.71 4.93
CA LYS A 44 -11.17 23.66 5.55
C LYS A 44 -11.36 22.42 6.41
N PHE A 45 -10.70 21.33 6.08
CA PHE A 45 -10.79 20.03 6.76
C PHE A 45 -9.60 19.71 7.66
N ALA A 46 -8.66 20.66 7.83
CA ALA A 46 -7.44 20.43 8.62
C ALA A 46 -7.75 19.98 10.07
N LYS A 47 -8.77 20.58 10.71
CA LYS A 47 -9.19 20.20 12.07
C LYS A 47 -9.75 18.77 12.11
N ASN A 48 -10.55 18.40 11.12
CA ASN A 48 -11.12 17.06 11.01
C ASN A 48 -10.01 16.03 10.83
N LEU A 49 -9.07 16.29 9.93
CA LEU A 49 -7.92 15.42 9.67
C LEU A 49 -7.09 15.22 10.95
N GLN A 50 -6.82 16.31 11.69
CA GLN A 50 -6.06 16.21 12.94
C GLN A 50 -6.81 15.40 14.01
N ALA A 51 -8.13 15.58 14.14
CA ALA A 51 -8.94 14.80 15.07
C ALA A 51 -8.90 13.29 14.73
N LEU A 52 -9.03 12.95 13.45
CA LEU A 52 -8.96 11.56 12.98
C LEU A 52 -7.57 10.95 13.19
N ARG A 53 -6.49 11.70 12.97
CA ARG A 53 -5.12 11.26 13.31
C ARG A 53 -4.99 10.93 14.79
N SER A 54 -5.54 11.79 15.67
CA SER A 54 -5.50 11.55 17.11
C SER A 54 -6.29 10.31 17.51
N LEU A 55 -7.45 10.07 16.90
CA LEU A 55 -8.25 8.87 17.13
C LEU A 55 -7.52 7.61 16.63
N LEU A 56 -6.86 7.67 15.48
CA LEU A 56 -6.07 6.55 14.96
C LEU A 56 -4.92 6.20 15.92
N ILE A 57 -4.17 7.20 16.39
CA ILE A 57 -3.07 6.99 17.35
C ILE A 57 -3.60 6.39 18.67
N GLN A 58 -4.74 6.88 19.15
CA GLN A 58 -5.37 6.33 20.35
C GLN A 58 -5.74 4.86 20.14
N TRP A 59 -6.39 4.54 19.02
CA TRP A 59 -6.78 3.17 18.68
C TRP A 59 -5.57 2.24 18.55
N GLU A 60 -4.50 2.66 17.86
CA GLU A 60 -3.25 1.89 17.76
C GLU A 60 -2.67 1.56 19.14
N ASN A 61 -2.69 2.54 20.08
CA ASN A 61 -2.20 2.34 21.43
C ASN A 61 -3.09 1.38 22.24
N GLU A 62 -4.42 1.53 22.14
CA GLU A 62 -5.39 0.69 22.86
C GLU A 62 -5.38 -0.76 22.37
N THR A 63 -5.24 -0.96 21.07
CA THR A 63 -5.20 -2.29 20.46
C THR A 63 -3.80 -2.90 20.42
N GLN A 64 -2.76 -2.10 20.73
CA GLN A 64 -1.36 -2.47 20.56
C GLN A 64 -1.04 -2.93 19.13
N ASP A 65 -1.63 -2.25 18.16
CA ASP A 65 -1.41 -2.53 16.75
C ASP A 65 0.08 -2.38 16.39
N LYS A 66 0.63 -3.41 15.77
CA LYS A 66 2.03 -3.46 15.36
C LYS A 66 2.22 -3.20 13.87
N GLY A 67 1.18 -2.79 13.15
CA GLY A 67 1.23 -2.58 11.71
C GLY A 67 2.31 -1.60 11.23
N ARG A 68 2.75 -0.70 12.11
CA ARG A 68 3.89 0.20 11.82
C ARG A 68 5.27 -0.46 11.96
N ASN A 69 5.34 -1.63 12.59
CA ASN A 69 6.60 -2.34 12.78
C ASN A 69 6.80 -3.30 11.62
N PRO A 70 7.84 -3.13 10.80
CA PRO A 70 8.13 -4.08 9.74
C PRO A 70 8.31 -5.49 10.31
N GLU A 71 7.82 -6.48 9.62
CA GLU A 71 8.10 -7.87 9.95
C GLU A 71 9.61 -8.15 9.87
N SER A 72 10.07 -9.06 10.73
CA SER A 72 11.47 -9.47 10.66
C SER A 72 11.74 -10.19 9.35
N GLU A 73 12.95 -10.04 8.80
CA GLU A 73 13.35 -10.71 7.57
C GLU A 73 13.21 -12.24 7.68
N ALA A 74 13.44 -12.79 8.89
CA ALA A 74 13.26 -14.23 9.15
C ALA A 74 11.80 -14.68 9.05
N MET A 75 10.85 -13.86 9.48
CA MET A 75 9.41 -14.13 9.39
C MET A 75 8.94 -14.07 7.93
N TYR A 76 9.33 -13.01 7.22
CA TYR A 76 9.11 -12.87 5.79
C TYR A 76 9.64 -14.09 5.00
N ASP A 77 10.87 -14.54 5.29
CA ASP A 77 11.46 -15.70 4.65
C ASP A 77 10.71 -17.01 4.95
N SER A 78 10.18 -17.14 6.15
CA SER A 78 9.35 -18.29 6.53
C SER A 78 8.08 -18.35 5.69
N ASP A 79 7.40 -17.21 5.58
CA ASP A 79 6.14 -17.10 4.83
C ASP A 79 6.36 -17.30 3.33
N MET A 80 7.41 -16.71 2.78
CA MET A 80 7.76 -16.91 1.36
C MET A 80 8.13 -18.36 1.05
N ARG A 81 8.82 -19.06 1.96
CA ARG A 81 9.09 -20.51 1.77
C ARG A 81 7.79 -21.32 1.77
N ALA A 82 6.89 -21.05 2.69
CA ALA A 82 5.60 -21.73 2.76
C ALA A 82 4.75 -21.45 1.49
N ALA A 83 4.62 -20.18 1.09
CA ALA A 83 3.86 -19.77 -0.09
C ALA A 83 4.40 -20.36 -1.39
N THR A 84 5.73 -20.50 -1.51
CA THR A 84 6.38 -20.95 -2.75
C THR A 84 6.64 -22.45 -2.82
N GLN A 85 6.39 -23.21 -1.75
CA GLN A 85 6.70 -24.64 -1.70
C GLN A 85 6.06 -25.44 -2.84
N LYS A 86 4.77 -25.22 -3.12
CA LYS A 86 4.04 -25.87 -4.21
C LYS A 86 4.52 -25.40 -5.60
N LEU A 87 4.86 -24.12 -5.72
CA LEU A 87 5.34 -23.52 -6.95
C LEU A 87 6.69 -24.12 -7.36
N ARG A 88 7.59 -24.30 -6.40
CA ARG A 88 8.90 -24.93 -6.62
C ARG A 88 8.81 -26.30 -7.28
N GLN A 89 7.80 -27.09 -6.90
CA GLN A 89 7.59 -28.45 -7.44
C GLN A 89 6.89 -28.44 -8.81
N LYS A 90 5.90 -27.52 -8.98
CA LYS A 90 5.03 -27.54 -10.16
C LYS A 90 5.56 -26.72 -11.32
N ASN A 91 6.31 -25.66 -11.06
CA ASN A 91 6.82 -24.73 -12.07
C ASN A 91 8.15 -24.11 -11.61
N PRO A 92 9.29 -24.80 -11.84
CA PRO A 92 10.61 -24.33 -11.42
C PRO A 92 11.03 -22.97 -12.00
N ASP A 93 10.60 -22.66 -13.23
CA ASP A 93 10.96 -21.38 -13.87
C ASP A 93 10.20 -20.20 -13.25
N ALA A 94 8.90 -20.37 -12.99
CA ALA A 94 8.13 -19.38 -12.23
C ALA A 94 8.68 -19.23 -10.80
N PHE A 95 9.15 -20.30 -10.17
CA PHE A 95 9.79 -20.24 -8.86
C PHE A 95 11.07 -19.42 -8.87
N LYS A 96 11.94 -19.57 -9.89
CA LYS A 96 13.14 -18.72 -10.04
C LYS A 96 12.78 -17.23 -10.14
N GLN A 97 11.78 -16.90 -10.96
CA GLN A 97 11.33 -15.52 -11.10
C GLN A 97 10.78 -14.98 -9.76
N TYR A 98 10.09 -15.82 -9.01
CA TYR A 98 9.57 -15.44 -7.68
C TYR A 98 10.71 -15.17 -6.70
N GLN A 99 11.78 -15.96 -6.71
CA GLN A 99 12.97 -15.72 -5.89
C GLN A 99 13.63 -14.38 -6.21
N ILE A 100 13.75 -14.02 -7.49
CA ILE A 100 14.27 -12.71 -7.91
C ILE A 100 13.40 -11.57 -7.33
N ASN A 101 12.08 -11.71 -7.42
CA ASN A 101 11.16 -10.71 -6.89
C ASN A 101 11.27 -10.57 -5.36
N ILE A 102 11.43 -11.68 -4.63
CA ILE A 102 11.65 -11.68 -3.17
C ILE A 102 12.90 -10.86 -2.82
N GLU A 103 14.02 -11.08 -3.51
CA GLU A 103 15.26 -10.34 -3.25
C GLU A 103 15.12 -8.84 -3.59
N ILE A 104 14.38 -8.50 -4.64
CA ILE A 104 14.05 -7.11 -4.97
C ILE A 104 13.23 -6.48 -3.83
N MET A 105 12.19 -7.15 -3.33
CA MET A 105 11.34 -6.65 -2.24
C MET A 105 12.14 -6.46 -0.93
N LYS A 106 13.01 -7.40 -0.58
CA LYS A 106 13.92 -7.27 0.56
C LYS A 106 14.85 -6.08 0.44
N ARG A 107 15.40 -5.86 -0.76
CA ARG A 107 16.23 -4.69 -1.03
C ARG A 107 15.44 -3.41 -0.85
N TRP A 108 14.23 -3.31 -1.38
CA TRP A 108 13.38 -2.14 -1.21
C TRP A 108 13.03 -1.89 0.25
N ALA A 109 12.70 -2.92 1.00
CA ALA A 109 12.44 -2.79 2.44
C ALA A 109 13.66 -2.23 3.20
N ARG A 110 14.88 -2.68 2.87
CA ARG A 110 16.12 -2.14 3.47
C ARG A 110 16.42 -0.70 3.05
N GLU A 111 16.00 -0.30 1.86
CA GLU A 111 16.18 1.04 1.32
C GLU A 111 15.05 2.01 1.74
N GLY A 112 14.04 1.54 2.47
CA GLY A 112 12.88 2.33 2.88
C GLY A 112 11.97 2.77 1.73
N LYS A 113 11.82 1.89 0.72
CA LYS A 113 10.98 2.12 -0.47
C LYS A 113 9.69 1.34 -0.38
#